data_75e3f2250d426df0041357c30af5ac1a
#
_entry.id   75e3f2250d426df0041357c30af5ac1a
#
_cell.length_a   1.000
_cell.length_b   1.000
_cell.length_c   1.000
_cell.angle_alpha   90.00
_cell.angle_beta   90.00
_cell.angle_gamma   90.00
#
_symmetry.space_group_name_H-M   'P 1'
#
loop_
_entity.id
_entity.type
_entity.pdbx_description
1 polymer ?
#
loop_
_entity_poly.entity_id
_entity_poly.type
_entity_poly.pdbx_seq_one_letter_code
_entity_poly.pdbx_strand_id
1 'polypeptide(L)'
;MCYQTKITKKKEEMQRQFDAKISGLDEFDPSEVIKAFDFPKTPVITDEDEHLIQLYQWGLIPYWADASWDRTYTLNARIETLTEKPSFKKITNNRCLILVNGFYEWQHVGTSKIKYEIGFNNELFALAGLYDHWSDSKTYTIVTTGAQGIMKEIHNT
;
A
#
# COMPACT_ATOMS: atom_id res chain seq x y z
N MET A 1 6.71 0.73 -9.76
CA MET A 1 5.57 0.15 -9.02
C MET A 1 6.08 -0.41 -7.69
N CYS A 2 5.25 -0.37 -6.66
CA CYS A 2 5.63 -0.80 -5.32
C CYS A 2 5.09 -2.19 -5.03
N TYR A 3 5.96 -3.15 -4.75
CA TYR A 3 5.57 -4.54 -4.44
C TYR A 3 6.08 -5.03 -3.09
N GLN A 4 6.89 -4.25 -2.41
CA GLN A 4 7.39 -4.59 -1.09
C GLN A 4 7.46 -3.35 -0.21
N THR A 5 6.98 -3.48 1.02
CA THR A 5 7.05 -2.42 2.03
C THR A 5 7.74 -2.94 3.29
N LYS A 6 8.07 -2.00 4.17
CA LYS A 6 8.65 -2.27 5.48
C LYS A 6 7.76 -1.67 6.56
N ILE A 7 7.36 -2.49 7.52
CA ILE A 7 6.57 -2.04 8.68
C ILE A 7 7.16 -2.73 9.91
N THR A 8 8.12 -2.06 10.57
CA THR A 8 8.81 -2.60 11.75
C THR A 8 8.45 -1.84 13.02
N LYS A 9 7.66 -0.78 12.91
CA LYS A 9 7.27 0.05 14.05
C LYS A 9 6.15 -0.59 14.85
N LYS A 10 6.17 -0.32 16.18
CA LYS A 10 5.15 -0.82 17.09
C LYS A 10 3.84 -0.06 16.95
N LYS A 11 2.74 -0.71 17.32
CA LYS A 11 1.40 -0.10 17.29
C LYS A 11 1.30 1.18 18.10
N GLU A 12 2.02 1.30 19.23
CA GLU A 12 2.03 2.48 20.05
C GLU A 12 2.60 3.70 19.32
N GLU A 13 3.65 3.51 18.52
CA GLU A 13 4.21 4.58 17.67
C GLU A 13 3.25 5.00 16.59
N MET A 14 2.57 4.04 15.94
CA MET A 14 1.56 4.34 14.91
C MET A 14 0.42 5.18 15.49
N GLN A 15 -0.11 4.77 16.65
CA GLN A 15 -1.20 5.49 17.32
C GLN A 15 -0.81 6.92 17.67
N ARG A 16 0.40 7.10 18.17
CA ARG A 16 0.90 8.42 18.59
C ARG A 16 1.13 9.34 17.38
N GLN A 17 1.80 8.83 16.33
CA GLN A 17 2.16 9.65 15.18
C GLN A 17 0.94 10.07 14.34
N PHE A 18 -0.03 9.18 14.20
CA PHE A 18 -1.20 9.44 13.35
C PHE A 18 -2.43 9.87 14.14
N ASP A 19 -2.31 10.03 15.47
CA ASP A 19 -3.43 10.39 16.36
C ASP A 19 -4.66 9.51 16.10
N ALA A 20 -4.45 8.20 16.10
CA ALA A 20 -5.47 7.23 15.77
C ALA A 20 -5.40 6.01 16.69
N LYS A 21 -6.55 5.40 16.95
CA LYS A 21 -6.64 4.16 17.71
C LYS A 21 -6.58 2.97 16.77
N ILE A 22 -5.99 1.89 17.26
CA ILE A 22 -5.85 0.67 16.50
C ILE A 22 -6.98 -0.30 16.84
N SER A 23 -7.60 -0.88 15.79
CA SER A 23 -8.60 -1.92 15.90
C SER A 23 -8.12 -3.18 15.18
N GLY A 24 -8.13 -4.33 15.88
CA GLY A 24 -7.85 -5.64 15.27
C GLY A 24 -6.39 -5.92 14.97
N LEU A 25 -5.46 -5.22 15.60
CA LEU A 25 -4.02 -5.34 15.29
C LEU A 25 -3.29 -6.47 16.00
N ASP A 26 -3.97 -7.27 16.79
CA ASP A 26 -3.37 -8.46 17.40
C ASP A 26 -2.94 -9.49 16.33
N GLU A 27 -3.45 -9.35 15.12
CA GLU A 27 -3.11 -10.19 13.96
C GLU A 27 -1.98 -9.62 13.09
N PHE A 28 -1.42 -8.47 13.44
CA PHE A 28 -0.37 -7.84 12.64
C PHE A 28 1.02 -8.09 13.23
N ASP A 29 1.87 -8.73 12.44
CA ASP A 29 3.28 -8.94 12.76
C ASP A 29 4.16 -7.94 12.02
N PRO A 30 4.89 -7.06 12.74
CA PRO A 30 5.88 -6.19 12.11
C PRO A 30 6.92 -6.99 11.32
N SER A 31 7.31 -6.49 10.15
CA SER A 31 8.26 -7.17 9.28
C SER A 31 9.14 -6.20 8.51
N GLU A 32 10.41 -6.56 8.34
CA GLU A 32 11.34 -5.85 7.46
C GLU A 32 10.90 -5.89 5.99
N VAL A 33 10.22 -6.96 5.57
CA VAL A 33 9.76 -7.12 4.18
C VAL A 33 8.34 -7.67 4.17
N ILE A 34 7.43 -6.85 3.67
CA ILE A 34 6.03 -7.21 3.44
C ILE A 34 5.81 -7.29 1.93
N LYS A 35 5.46 -8.47 1.44
CA LYS A 35 5.36 -8.74 0.00
C LYS A 35 3.92 -8.64 -0.48
N ALA A 36 3.69 -7.82 -1.49
CA ALA A 36 2.36 -7.61 -2.09
C ALA A 36 1.72 -8.91 -2.59
N PHE A 37 2.52 -9.80 -3.18
CA PHE A 37 2.04 -11.05 -3.76
C PHE A 37 1.58 -12.08 -2.73
N ASP A 38 1.83 -11.85 -1.44
CA ASP A 38 1.27 -12.65 -0.35
C ASP A 38 -0.12 -12.16 0.07
N PHE A 39 -0.60 -11.05 -0.50
CA PHE A 39 -1.85 -10.38 -0.16
C PHE A 39 -2.01 -10.16 1.35
N PRO A 40 -1.03 -9.54 2.01
CA PRO A 40 -1.02 -9.41 3.47
C PRO A 40 -2.03 -8.38 3.95
N LYS A 41 -2.46 -8.55 5.19
CA LYS A 41 -3.22 -7.51 5.91
C LYS A 41 -2.23 -6.58 6.59
N THR A 42 -2.35 -5.29 6.35
CA THR A 42 -1.46 -4.26 6.90
C THR A 42 -2.23 -3.07 7.44
N PRO A 43 -1.60 -2.26 8.31
CA PRO A 43 -2.27 -1.10 8.90
C PRO A 43 -2.59 0.00 7.88
N VAL A 44 -3.84 0.42 7.83
CA VAL A 44 -4.30 1.55 7.01
C VAL A 44 -5.22 2.47 7.80
N ILE A 45 -5.28 3.73 7.36
CA ILE A 45 -6.28 4.70 7.79
C ILE A 45 -7.09 5.07 6.56
N THR A 46 -8.40 4.99 6.66
CA THR A 46 -9.31 5.36 5.56
C THR A 46 -9.97 6.71 5.82
N ASP A 47 -10.54 7.30 4.79
CA ASP A 47 -11.30 8.54 4.90
C ASP A 47 -12.68 8.35 5.58
N GLU A 48 -13.09 7.12 5.82
CA GLU A 48 -14.31 6.85 6.62
C GLU A 48 -14.11 7.18 8.10
N ASP A 49 -12.90 7.00 8.64
CA ASP A 49 -12.54 7.37 10.01
C ASP A 49 -11.03 7.61 10.10
N GLU A 50 -10.64 8.87 10.09
CA GLU A 50 -9.24 9.29 10.15
C GLU A 50 -8.54 8.99 11.48
N HIS A 51 -9.33 8.69 12.53
CA HIS A 51 -8.81 8.37 13.86
C HIS A 51 -8.78 6.87 14.15
N LEU A 52 -8.95 6.03 13.12
CA LEU A 52 -8.96 4.59 13.27
C LEU A 52 -7.94 3.93 12.34
N ILE A 53 -7.04 3.14 12.93
CA ILE A 53 -6.10 2.30 12.18
C ILE A 53 -6.70 0.89 12.13
N GLN A 54 -6.89 0.36 10.92
CA GLN A 54 -7.47 -0.94 10.67
C GLN A 54 -6.53 -1.79 9.80
N LEU A 55 -6.70 -3.10 9.81
CA LEU A 55 -6.03 -4.00 8.88
C LEU A 55 -6.86 -4.14 7.61
N TYR A 56 -6.29 -3.73 6.48
CA TYR A 56 -6.84 -3.97 5.15
C TYR A 56 -5.88 -4.86 4.39
N GLN A 57 -6.41 -5.66 3.49
CA GLN A 57 -5.62 -6.62 2.72
C GLN A 57 -5.09 -5.98 1.43
N TRP A 58 -3.79 -6.09 1.21
CA TRP A 58 -3.16 -5.61 -0.01
C TRP A 58 -3.56 -6.48 -1.19
N GLY A 59 -3.96 -5.85 -2.28
CA GLY A 59 -4.53 -6.49 -3.45
C GLY A 59 -6.03 -6.25 -3.50
N LEU A 60 -6.41 -5.11 -4.08
CA LEU A 60 -7.80 -4.67 -4.15
C LEU A 60 -8.66 -5.66 -4.93
N ILE A 61 -9.82 -6.00 -4.39
CA ILE A 61 -10.88 -6.71 -5.12
C ILE A 61 -11.95 -5.67 -5.43
N PRO A 62 -12.17 -5.33 -6.70
CA PRO A 62 -13.23 -4.39 -7.05
C PRO A 62 -14.59 -4.90 -6.57
N TYR A 63 -15.45 -4.01 -6.09
CA TYR A 63 -16.75 -4.39 -5.52
C TYR A 63 -17.62 -5.21 -6.47
N TRP A 64 -17.44 -5.03 -7.79
CA TRP A 64 -18.19 -5.71 -8.84
C TRP A 64 -17.55 -7.05 -9.26
N ALA A 65 -16.35 -7.37 -8.79
CA ALA A 65 -15.64 -8.59 -9.18
C ALA A 65 -16.22 -9.83 -8.49
N ASP A 66 -15.96 -11.00 -9.07
CA ASP A 66 -16.26 -12.27 -8.43
C ASP A 66 -15.05 -12.82 -7.65
N ALA A 67 -15.21 -13.97 -7.01
CA ALA A 67 -14.18 -14.56 -6.18
C ALA A 67 -12.92 -15.03 -6.96
N SER A 68 -13.01 -15.12 -8.29
CA SER A 68 -11.87 -15.51 -9.15
C SER A 68 -11.00 -14.33 -9.56
N TRP A 69 -11.29 -13.12 -9.11
CA TRP A 69 -10.51 -11.92 -9.46
C TRP A 69 -9.03 -12.12 -9.14
N ASP A 70 -8.19 -11.88 -10.14
CA ASP A 70 -6.74 -11.95 -9.96
C ASP A 70 -6.23 -10.65 -9.35
N ARG A 71 -5.96 -10.69 -8.06
CA ARG A 71 -5.53 -9.54 -7.25
C ARG A 71 -4.15 -9.02 -7.63
N THR A 72 -3.37 -9.77 -8.41
CA THR A 72 -2.06 -9.30 -8.88
C THR A 72 -2.19 -8.12 -9.83
N TYR A 73 -3.32 -7.97 -10.51
CA TYR A 73 -3.60 -6.81 -11.37
C TYR A 73 -3.94 -5.53 -10.62
N THR A 74 -4.22 -5.62 -9.33
CA THR A 74 -4.70 -4.51 -8.51
C THR A 74 -3.87 -4.29 -7.25
N LEU A 75 -2.60 -4.69 -7.27
CA LEU A 75 -1.64 -4.38 -6.21
C LEU A 75 -1.27 -2.91 -6.22
N ASN A 76 -1.23 -2.29 -7.40
CA ASN A 76 -0.94 -0.88 -7.61
C ASN A 76 -1.98 -0.25 -8.54
N ALA A 77 -2.21 1.05 -8.37
CA ALA A 77 -3.05 1.86 -9.23
C ALA A 77 -2.25 3.07 -9.71
N ARG A 78 -2.00 3.17 -11.02
CA ARG A 78 -1.26 4.31 -11.57
C ARG A 78 -2.13 5.55 -11.59
N ILE A 79 -1.67 6.64 -11.02
CA ILE A 79 -2.42 7.89 -10.94
C ILE A 79 -2.79 8.40 -12.33
N GLU A 80 -1.95 8.14 -13.32
CA GLU A 80 -2.15 8.60 -14.71
C GLU A 80 -3.36 7.94 -15.39
N THR A 81 -3.80 6.76 -14.92
CA THR A 81 -4.86 5.98 -15.57
C THR A 81 -5.98 5.53 -14.64
N LEU A 82 -5.88 5.78 -13.33
CA LEU A 82 -6.85 5.25 -12.37
C LEU A 82 -8.29 5.74 -12.61
N THR A 83 -8.46 6.93 -13.19
CA THR A 83 -9.79 7.47 -13.52
C THR A 83 -10.44 6.79 -14.72
N GLU A 84 -9.67 6.04 -15.49
CA GLU A 84 -10.12 5.33 -16.69
C GLU A 84 -10.32 3.82 -16.46
N LYS A 85 -9.49 3.23 -15.58
CA LYS A 85 -9.51 1.80 -15.33
C LYS A 85 -10.78 1.35 -14.62
N PRO A 86 -11.48 0.30 -15.12
CA PRO A 86 -12.69 -0.20 -14.49
C PRO A 86 -12.52 -0.59 -13.01
N SER A 87 -11.34 -1.07 -12.64
CA SER A 87 -11.02 -1.46 -11.27
C SER A 87 -11.01 -0.29 -10.30
N PHE A 88 -10.76 0.95 -10.76
CA PHE A 88 -10.48 2.08 -9.89
C PHE A 88 -11.37 3.29 -10.12
N LYS A 89 -11.92 3.48 -11.32
CA LYS A 89 -12.60 4.73 -11.73
C LYS A 89 -13.76 5.14 -10.82
N LYS A 90 -14.44 4.20 -10.18
CA LYS A 90 -15.58 4.49 -9.30
C LYS A 90 -15.19 4.62 -7.83
N ILE A 91 -13.93 4.34 -7.47
CA ILE A 91 -13.47 4.40 -6.08
C ILE A 91 -12.39 5.46 -5.87
N THR A 92 -12.26 6.42 -6.77
CA THR A 92 -11.23 7.48 -6.66
C THR A 92 -11.39 8.35 -5.43
N ASN A 93 -12.58 8.35 -4.81
CA ASN A 93 -12.85 9.04 -3.55
C ASN A 93 -12.71 8.14 -2.32
N ASN A 94 -12.48 6.83 -2.50
CA ASN A 94 -12.21 5.92 -1.39
C ASN A 94 -10.70 5.96 -1.10
N ARG A 95 -10.27 6.95 -0.35
CA ARG A 95 -8.85 7.24 -0.14
C ARG A 95 -8.38 6.69 1.19
N CYS A 96 -7.19 6.11 1.19
CA CYS A 96 -6.58 5.61 2.40
C CYS A 96 -5.08 5.93 2.44
N LEU A 97 -4.54 5.83 3.65
CA LEU A 97 -3.12 5.93 3.94
C LEU A 97 -2.63 4.55 4.36
N ILE A 98 -1.62 4.04 3.68
CA ILE A 98 -0.96 2.79 4.03
C ILE A 98 0.25 3.13 4.90
N LEU A 99 0.25 2.70 6.16
CA LEU A 99 1.29 3.06 7.13
C LEU A 99 2.51 2.18 6.94
N VAL A 100 3.66 2.80 6.73
CA VAL A 100 4.93 2.13 6.50
C VAL A 100 6.07 2.91 7.16
N ASN A 101 7.24 2.28 7.31
CA ASN A 101 8.48 3.02 7.58
C ASN A 101 9.54 2.79 6.51
N GLY A 102 9.14 2.26 5.36
CA GLY A 102 9.97 2.11 4.18
C GLY A 102 9.26 1.32 3.09
N PHE A 103 9.76 1.43 1.88
CA PHE A 103 9.39 0.55 0.78
C PHE A 103 10.62 0.26 -0.06
N TYR A 104 10.53 -0.72 -0.96
CA TYR A 104 11.68 -1.20 -1.72
C TYR A 104 11.45 -1.02 -3.21
N GLU A 105 12.52 -0.63 -3.89
CA GLU A 105 12.60 -0.58 -5.35
C GLU A 105 13.90 -1.22 -5.83
N TRP A 106 13.90 -1.71 -7.07
CA TRP A 106 15.06 -2.34 -7.68
C TRP A 106 15.54 -1.54 -8.88
N GLN A 107 16.83 -1.19 -8.85
CA GLN A 107 17.51 -0.64 -10.01
C GLN A 107 18.03 -1.77 -10.88
N HIS A 108 17.72 -1.73 -12.16
CA HIS A 108 18.28 -2.66 -13.13
C HIS A 108 19.58 -2.10 -13.70
N VAL A 109 20.71 -2.80 -13.51
CA VAL A 109 22.02 -2.43 -14.03
C VAL A 109 22.55 -3.63 -14.81
N GLY A 110 22.40 -3.62 -16.15
CA GLY A 110 22.70 -4.77 -16.99
C GLY A 110 21.83 -5.96 -16.64
N THR A 111 22.44 -7.06 -16.24
CA THR A 111 21.74 -8.27 -15.79
C THR A 111 21.53 -8.31 -14.27
N SER A 112 22.05 -7.33 -13.55
CA SER A 112 21.99 -7.24 -12.08
C SER A 112 20.82 -6.38 -11.63
N LYS A 113 20.34 -6.66 -10.41
CA LYS A 113 19.33 -5.86 -9.74
C LYS A 113 19.88 -5.38 -8.40
N ILE A 114 19.82 -4.07 -8.18
CA ILE A 114 20.22 -3.47 -6.90
C ILE A 114 18.97 -3.07 -6.15
N LYS A 115 18.83 -3.58 -4.93
CA LYS A 115 17.68 -3.27 -4.06
C LYS A 115 17.95 -2.00 -3.26
N TYR A 116 17.02 -1.08 -3.31
CA TYR A 116 17.04 0.13 -2.51
C TYR A 116 15.89 0.13 -1.51
N GLU A 117 16.19 0.49 -0.28
CA GLU A 117 15.19 0.84 0.71
C GLU A 117 14.95 2.33 0.65
N ILE A 118 13.69 2.75 0.53
CA ILE A 118 13.29 4.13 0.38
C ILE A 118 12.41 4.53 1.56
N GLY A 119 12.74 5.65 2.19
CA GLY A 119 12.00 6.15 3.34
C GLY A 119 12.63 7.41 3.91
N PHE A 120 12.27 7.74 5.14
CA PHE A 120 12.71 8.94 5.86
C PHE A 120 13.40 8.54 7.16
N ASN A 121 14.66 8.08 7.07
CA ASN A 121 15.45 7.65 8.23
C ASN A 121 14.72 6.64 9.12
N ASN A 122 14.04 5.68 8.53
CA ASN A 122 13.27 4.65 9.23
C ASN A 122 12.08 5.17 10.04
N GLU A 123 11.68 6.42 9.83
CA GLU A 123 10.49 6.98 10.47
C GLU A 123 9.20 6.54 9.76
N LEU A 124 8.11 6.50 10.51
CA LEU A 124 6.78 6.21 9.96
C LEU A 124 6.32 7.31 9.00
N PHE A 125 5.75 6.89 7.90
CA PHE A 125 5.06 7.74 6.94
C PHE A 125 3.92 6.95 6.30
N ALA A 126 3.23 7.53 5.34
CA ALA A 126 2.13 6.85 4.69
C ALA A 126 2.26 6.90 3.18
N LEU A 127 1.90 5.81 2.53
CA LEU A 127 1.71 5.74 1.09
C LEU A 127 0.23 6.01 0.77
N ALA A 128 -0.01 6.71 -0.33
CA ALA A 128 -1.37 6.95 -0.80
C ALA A 128 -1.98 5.68 -1.38
N GLY A 129 -3.24 5.44 -1.09
CA GLY A 129 -3.96 4.30 -1.62
C GLY A 129 -5.44 4.55 -1.86
N LEU A 130 -6.06 3.58 -2.49
CA LEU A 130 -7.50 3.47 -2.64
C LEU A 130 -7.95 2.16 -2.01
N TYR A 131 -9.16 2.13 -1.47
CA TYR A 131 -9.72 0.93 -0.87
C TYR A 131 -11.08 0.60 -1.46
N ASP A 132 -11.48 -0.65 -1.31
CA ASP A 132 -12.83 -1.11 -1.65
C ASP A 132 -13.25 -2.20 -0.67
N HIS A 133 -14.55 -2.35 -0.52
CA HIS A 133 -15.15 -3.41 0.25
C HIS A 133 -15.75 -4.43 -0.71
N TRP A 134 -15.30 -5.69 -0.60
CA TRP A 134 -15.82 -6.80 -1.38
C TRP A 134 -16.32 -7.88 -0.44
N SER A 135 -17.64 -8.11 -0.38
CA SER A 135 -18.26 -9.00 0.62
C SER A 135 -17.80 -8.59 2.04
N ASP A 136 -17.22 -9.50 2.83
CA ASP A 136 -16.69 -9.22 4.16
C ASP A 136 -15.21 -8.78 4.13
N SER A 137 -14.63 -8.68 2.95
CA SER A 137 -13.22 -8.34 2.78
C SER A 137 -13.03 -6.84 2.58
N LYS A 138 -12.01 -6.31 3.26
CA LYS A 138 -11.54 -4.92 3.15
C LYS A 138 -10.18 -4.95 2.47
N THR A 139 -10.08 -4.35 1.29
CA THR A 139 -8.90 -4.46 0.45
C THR A 139 -8.42 -3.08 -0.02
N TYR A 140 -7.12 -2.99 -0.35
CA TYR A 140 -6.55 -1.74 -0.83
C TYR A 140 -5.56 -1.97 -1.97
N THR A 141 -5.28 -0.89 -2.69
CA THR A 141 -4.22 -0.77 -3.69
C THR A 141 -3.35 0.43 -3.38
N ILE A 142 -2.07 0.37 -3.72
CA ILE A 142 -1.16 1.51 -3.56
C ILE A 142 -1.18 2.34 -4.84
N VAL A 143 -1.42 3.65 -4.70
CA VAL A 143 -1.37 4.59 -5.82
C VAL A 143 0.08 4.90 -6.13
N THR A 144 0.45 4.75 -7.39
CA THR A 144 1.80 5.03 -7.89
C THR A 144 1.78 6.12 -8.96
N THR A 145 2.91 6.76 -9.16
CA THR A 145 3.12 7.72 -10.23
C THR A 145 4.44 7.44 -10.93
N GLY A 146 4.65 8.05 -12.08
CA GLY A 146 5.94 7.96 -12.77
C GLY A 146 7.07 8.45 -11.88
N ALA A 147 8.21 7.76 -11.95
CA ALA A 147 9.38 8.09 -11.13
C ALA A 147 9.87 9.52 -11.39
N GLN A 148 10.15 10.27 -10.33
CA GLN A 148 10.65 11.64 -10.37
C GLN A 148 11.88 11.79 -9.47
N GLY A 149 12.71 12.80 -9.74
CA GLY A 149 13.90 13.06 -8.93
C GLY A 149 14.83 11.85 -8.86
N ILE A 150 15.32 11.55 -7.66
CA ILE A 150 16.22 10.41 -7.41
C ILE A 150 15.58 9.07 -7.80
N MET A 151 14.27 8.97 -7.76
CA MET A 151 13.56 7.75 -8.15
C MET A 151 13.73 7.39 -9.62
N LYS A 152 13.97 8.38 -10.50
CA LYS A 152 14.28 8.14 -11.91
C LYS A 152 15.58 7.37 -12.11
N GLU A 153 16.54 7.59 -11.22
CA GLU A 153 17.82 6.90 -11.29
C GLU A 153 17.72 5.44 -10.86
N ILE A 154 16.80 5.17 -9.93
CA ILE A 154 16.58 3.82 -9.38
C ILE A 154 15.64 3.03 -10.26
N HIS A 155 14.55 3.64 -10.73
CA HIS A 155 13.48 2.95 -11.45
C HIS A 155 13.27 3.58 -12.83
N ASN A 156 13.79 2.92 -13.85
CA ASN A 156 13.84 3.40 -15.25
C ASN A 156 12.57 3.08 -16.06
N THR A 157 11.39 3.18 -15.49
CA THR A 157 10.16 2.95 -16.26
C THR A 157 9.20 4.11 -16.16
#